data_a7bc840432528db52e343bfb2cd55ba2
#
_entry.id   a7bc840432528db52e343bfb2cd55ba2
#
_cell.length_a   1.000
_cell.length_b   1.000
_cell.length_c   1.000
_cell.angle_alpha   90.00
_cell.angle_beta   90.00
_cell.angle_gamma   90.00
#
_symmetry.space_group_name_H-M   'P 1'
#
loop_
_entity.id
_entity.type
_entity.pdbx_description
1 polymer ?
#
loop_
_entity_poly.entity_id
_entity_poly.type
_entity_poly.pdbx_seq_one_letter_code
_entity_poly.pdbx_strand_id
1 'polypeptide(L)'
;MSMIPDDVIEQVRDGADLVSVIGETVDLRRTGADWRGPCPFHGGQHRNFAVIPKKGRFYCFVCKESGDVFSWYMKRLGMDYPAAVREVARKLGIPIPETTGRQGPDPREPLFQAVAVAHDWFARRLSEAPDAEDARKYLVGRGLDLEALGPFELGYAPRGPAFQQAMTQLGLD
;
A
#
# COMPACT_ATOMS: atom_id res chain seq x y z
N MET A 1 -0.88 12.37 6.31
CA MET A 1 0.43 11.69 6.53
C MET A 1 1.43 12.31 5.58
N SER A 2 2.57 12.79 6.09
CA SER A 2 3.63 13.37 5.25
C SER A 2 4.24 12.27 4.37
N MET A 3 4.08 12.39 3.07
CA MET A 3 4.59 11.42 2.09
C MET A 3 6.06 11.74 1.81
N ILE A 4 6.94 10.77 2.01
CA ILE A 4 8.36 10.90 1.68
C ILE A 4 8.49 10.76 0.16
N PRO A 5 9.18 11.68 -0.56
CA PRO A 5 9.38 11.57 -2.00
C PRO A 5 10.11 10.27 -2.39
N ASP A 6 9.72 9.68 -3.52
CA ASP A 6 10.26 8.39 -3.97
C ASP A 6 11.77 8.45 -4.27
N ASP A 7 12.25 9.56 -4.83
CA ASP A 7 13.67 9.80 -5.07
C ASP A 7 14.50 9.83 -3.78
N VAL A 8 13.95 10.40 -2.70
CA VAL A 8 14.57 10.38 -1.37
C VAL A 8 14.58 8.96 -0.80
N ILE A 9 13.49 8.21 -0.98
CA ILE A 9 13.42 6.81 -0.55
C ILE A 9 14.49 5.96 -1.25
N GLU A 10 14.67 6.14 -2.56
CA GLU A 10 15.69 5.44 -3.33
C GLU A 10 17.10 5.84 -2.87
N GLN A 11 17.36 7.14 -2.70
CA GLN A 11 18.64 7.63 -2.20
C GLN A 11 18.98 7.05 -0.82
N VAL A 12 18.00 6.96 0.08
CA VAL A 12 18.19 6.37 1.42
C VAL A 12 18.44 4.87 1.33
N ARG A 13 17.74 4.16 0.44
CA ARG A 13 17.92 2.73 0.23
C ARG A 13 19.30 2.40 -0.30
N ASP A 14 19.74 3.13 -1.32
CA ASP A 14 21.03 2.91 -2.00
C ASP A 14 22.22 3.32 -1.13
N GLY A 15 22.06 4.33 -0.29
CA GLY A 15 23.06 4.77 0.67
C GLY A 15 23.23 3.85 1.87
N ALA A 16 22.29 2.95 2.13
CA ALA A 16 22.30 2.12 3.33
C ALA A 16 23.26 0.92 3.22
N ASP A 17 24.24 0.85 4.12
CA ASP A 17 25.04 -0.36 4.30
C ASP A 17 24.29 -1.40 5.14
N LEU A 18 23.60 -2.29 4.44
CA LEU A 18 22.80 -3.33 5.06
C LEU A 18 23.62 -4.29 5.95
N VAL A 19 24.92 -4.48 5.63
CA VAL A 19 25.80 -5.31 6.45
C VAL A 19 26.08 -4.65 7.79
N SER A 20 26.40 -3.37 7.79
CA SER A 20 26.61 -2.61 9.03
C SER A 20 25.36 -2.55 9.88
N VAL A 21 24.19 -2.25 9.26
CA VAL A 21 22.92 -2.19 9.97
C VAL A 21 22.55 -3.52 10.64
N ILE A 22 22.65 -4.62 9.92
CA ILE A 22 22.31 -5.94 10.46
C ILE A 22 23.38 -6.44 11.43
N GLY A 23 24.64 -6.10 11.16
CA GLY A 23 25.79 -6.46 11.99
C GLY A 23 25.76 -5.85 13.40
N GLU A 24 25.00 -4.78 13.62
CA GLU A 24 24.79 -4.24 14.98
C GLU A 24 24.15 -5.25 15.95
N THR A 25 23.37 -6.21 15.41
CA THR A 25 22.59 -7.15 16.23
C THR A 25 22.79 -8.63 15.86
N VAL A 26 23.41 -8.92 14.73
CA VAL A 26 23.64 -10.27 14.23
C VAL A 26 25.15 -10.47 13.98
N ASP A 27 25.74 -11.55 14.56
CA ASP A 27 27.15 -11.92 14.27
C ASP A 27 27.28 -12.39 12.81
N LEU A 28 27.58 -11.45 11.93
CA LEU A 28 27.75 -11.70 10.51
C LEU A 28 29.22 -12.04 10.22
N ARG A 29 29.45 -13.11 9.45
CA ARG A 29 30.77 -13.45 8.94
C ARG A 29 30.77 -13.47 7.42
N ARG A 30 31.81 -12.91 6.84
CA ARG A 30 31.96 -12.86 5.39
C ARG A 30 32.10 -14.26 4.80
N THR A 31 31.35 -14.53 3.76
CA THR A 31 31.36 -15.80 3.03
C THR A 31 31.36 -15.49 1.53
N GLY A 32 32.54 -15.34 0.94
CA GLY A 32 32.70 -14.87 -0.44
C GLY A 32 32.26 -13.41 -0.61
N ALA A 33 31.29 -13.19 -1.48
CA ALA A 33 30.71 -11.86 -1.74
C ALA A 33 29.59 -11.48 -0.75
N ASP A 34 29.09 -12.46 -0.02
CA ASP A 34 27.96 -12.32 0.90
C ASP A 34 28.42 -12.40 2.37
N TRP A 35 27.49 -12.07 3.27
CA TRP A 35 27.68 -12.22 4.71
C TRP A 35 26.66 -13.20 5.26
N ARG A 36 27.04 -14.03 6.22
CA ARG A 36 26.18 -15.05 6.81
C ARG A 36 26.24 -15.05 8.32
N GLY A 37 25.08 -15.29 8.94
CA GLY A 37 24.95 -15.37 10.39
C GLY A 37 23.75 -16.20 10.83
N PRO A 38 23.52 -16.27 12.15
CA PRO A 38 22.30 -16.85 12.71
C PRO A 38 21.09 -16.00 12.34
N CYS A 39 19.95 -16.64 12.07
CA CYS A 39 18.74 -15.89 11.72
C CYS A 39 18.06 -15.35 12.97
N PRO A 40 17.83 -14.03 13.05
CA PRO A 40 17.19 -13.43 14.22
C PRO A 40 15.66 -13.55 14.22
N PHE A 41 15.07 -14.01 13.12
CA PHE A 41 13.59 -14.11 12.99
C PHE A 41 13.05 -15.43 13.54
N HIS A 42 13.78 -16.53 13.38
CA HIS A 42 13.38 -17.83 13.93
C HIS A 42 14.32 -18.37 15.00
N GLY A 43 15.28 -17.55 15.47
CA GLY A 43 16.22 -17.97 16.54
C GLY A 43 17.20 -19.08 16.12
N GLY A 44 17.50 -19.20 14.82
CA GLY A 44 18.40 -20.22 14.31
C GLY A 44 19.85 -20.01 14.74
N GLN A 45 20.54 -21.09 15.15
CA GLN A 45 21.95 -21.04 15.55
C GLN A 45 22.91 -21.21 14.36
N HIS A 46 22.42 -21.73 13.23
CA HIS A 46 23.22 -21.95 12.04
C HIS A 46 23.26 -20.72 11.11
N ARG A 47 24.32 -20.60 10.29
CA ARG A 47 24.50 -19.49 9.37
C ARG A 47 23.63 -19.58 8.10
N ASN A 48 22.32 -19.75 8.32
CA ASN A 48 21.33 -19.84 7.24
C ASN A 48 20.75 -18.48 6.83
N PHE A 49 21.15 -17.43 7.54
CA PHE A 49 20.75 -16.06 7.21
C PHE A 49 21.88 -15.42 6.40
N ALA A 50 21.54 -14.92 5.23
CA ALA A 50 22.48 -14.27 4.31
C ALA A 50 22.13 -12.78 4.14
N VAL A 51 23.16 -11.94 4.14
CA VAL A 51 23.08 -10.56 3.69
C VAL A 51 23.86 -10.47 2.38
N ILE A 52 23.21 -9.99 1.34
CA ILE A 52 23.70 -9.93 -0.04
C ILE A 52 23.88 -8.45 -0.43
N PRO A 53 25.07 -7.84 -0.20
CA PRO A 53 25.27 -6.41 -0.40
C PRO A 53 24.97 -5.95 -1.83
N LYS A 54 25.41 -6.72 -2.84
CA LYS A 54 25.15 -6.40 -4.24
C LYS A 54 23.68 -6.28 -4.62
N LYS A 55 22.79 -6.90 -3.84
CA LYS A 55 21.34 -6.86 -4.06
C LYS A 55 20.61 -5.97 -3.04
N GLY A 56 21.32 -5.38 -2.08
CA GLY A 56 20.71 -4.61 -0.98
C GLY A 56 19.69 -5.42 -0.15
N ARG A 57 19.87 -6.75 -0.04
CA ARG A 57 18.86 -7.63 0.54
C ARG A 57 19.44 -8.63 1.55
N PHE A 58 18.59 -8.99 2.52
CA PHE A 58 18.82 -10.19 3.34
C PHE A 58 17.86 -11.32 2.94
N TYR A 59 18.25 -12.54 3.25
CA TYR A 59 17.43 -13.73 3.01
C TYR A 59 17.78 -14.85 4.00
N CYS A 60 16.78 -15.49 4.59
CA CYS A 60 16.96 -16.69 5.40
C CYS A 60 16.56 -17.94 4.61
N PHE A 61 17.47 -18.90 4.50
CA PHE A 61 17.22 -20.15 3.75
C PHE A 61 16.29 -21.12 4.49
N VAL A 62 16.04 -20.93 5.80
CA VAL A 62 15.15 -21.76 6.60
C VAL A 62 13.74 -21.17 6.67
N CYS A 63 13.55 -20.01 7.29
CA CYS A 63 12.23 -19.42 7.45
C CYS A 63 11.76 -18.59 6.25
N LYS A 64 12.60 -18.43 5.20
CA LYS A 64 12.32 -17.68 3.97
C LYS A 64 12.12 -16.17 4.16
N GLU A 65 12.35 -15.66 5.38
CA GLU A 65 12.30 -14.23 5.63
C GLU A 65 13.31 -13.49 4.75
N SER A 66 12.86 -12.41 4.16
CA SER A 66 13.68 -11.59 3.25
C SER A 66 13.22 -10.13 3.26
N GLY A 67 14.09 -9.26 2.79
CA GLY A 67 13.78 -7.85 2.66
C GLY A 67 15.01 -6.99 2.41
N ASP A 68 14.79 -5.70 2.33
CA ASP A 68 15.79 -4.63 2.26
C ASP A 68 16.04 -4.01 3.66
N VAL A 69 16.74 -2.90 3.71
CA VAL A 69 17.02 -2.17 4.95
C VAL A 69 15.74 -1.71 5.66
N PHE A 70 14.73 -1.26 4.91
CA PHE A 70 13.46 -0.80 5.52
C PHE A 70 12.69 -1.99 6.09
N SER A 71 12.62 -3.08 5.35
CA SER A 71 12.03 -4.35 5.80
C SER A 71 12.69 -4.86 7.08
N TRP A 72 14.01 -4.65 7.23
CA TRP A 72 14.72 -4.99 8.45
C TRP A 72 14.19 -4.23 9.65
N TYR A 73 14.11 -2.90 9.56
CA TYR A 73 13.60 -2.06 10.64
C TYR A 73 12.13 -2.36 10.99
N MET A 74 11.30 -2.55 9.98
CA MET A 74 9.90 -2.92 10.16
C MET A 74 9.74 -4.24 10.93
N LYS A 75 10.47 -5.27 10.52
CA LYS A 75 10.34 -6.63 11.09
C LYS A 75 11.03 -6.79 12.44
N ARG A 76 12.15 -6.10 12.66
CA ARG A 76 12.93 -6.23 13.89
C ARG A 76 12.50 -5.27 14.98
N LEU A 77 12.08 -4.07 14.63
CA LEU A 77 11.76 -3.01 15.58
C LEU A 77 10.27 -2.65 15.58
N GLY A 78 9.45 -3.32 14.77
CA GLY A 78 8.01 -3.06 14.71
C GLY A 78 7.66 -1.67 14.15
N MET A 79 8.57 -1.05 13.41
CA MET A 79 8.34 0.26 12.82
C MET A 79 7.39 0.16 11.63
N ASP A 80 6.59 1.20 11.39
CA ASP A 80 5.92 1.35 10.11
C ASP A 80 6.93 1.79 9.01
N TYR A 81 6.52 1.66 7.75
CA TYR A 81 7.40 1.95 6.62
C TYR A 81 7.95 3.40 6.63
N PRO A 82 7.13 4.45 6.84
CA PRO A 82 7.64 5.82 6.93
C PRO A 82 8.63 6.04 8.07
N ALA A 83 8.42 5.42 9.23
CA ALA A 83 9.34 5.51 10.36
C ALA A 83 10.66 4.80 10.06
N ALA A 84 10.61 3.63 9.41
CA ALA A 84 11.82 2.90 8.99
C ALA A 84 12.66 3.74 8.00
N VAL A 85 12.03 4.37 7.01
CA VAL A 85 12.73 5.25 6.05
C VAL A 85 13.38 6.44 6.78
N ARG A 86 12.65 7.10 7.70
CA ARG A 86 13.20 8.23 8.47
C ARG A 86 14.38 7.82 9.33
N GLU A 87 14.32 6.67 9.97
CA GLU A 87 15.40 6.18 10.84
C GLU A 87 16.67 5.88 10.03
N VAL A 88 16.54 5.23 8.87
CA VAL A 88 17.67 4.98 7.99
C VAL A 88 18.25 6.29 7.45
N ALA A 89 17.40 7.20 6.99
CA ALA A 89 17.83 8.53 6.52
C ALA A 89 18.58 9.32 7.60
N ARG A 90 18.08 9.29 8.85
CA ARG A 90 18.73 9.92 10.00
C ARG A 90 20.15 9.34 10.23
N LYS A 91 20.31 8.02 10.16
CA LYS A 91 21.63 7.37 10.31
C LYS A 91 22.60 7.74 9.19
N LEU A 92 22.07 7.97 7.99
CA LEU A 92 22.87 8.37 6.82
C LEU A 92 23.13 9.88 6.73
N GLY A 93 22.48 10.68 7.58
CA GLY A 93 22.53 12.15 7.47
C GLY A 93 21.82 12.70 6.24
N ILE A 94 20.90 11.93 5.64
CA ILE A 94 20.11 12.37 4.48
C ILE A 94 18.88 13.13 5.01
N PRO A 95 18.75 14.43 4.68
CA PRO A 95 17.59 15.20 5.09
C PRO A 95 16.36 14.71 4.33
N ILE A 96 15.31 14.33 5.07
CA ILE A 96 14.00 14.11 4.47
C ILE A 96 13.30 15.46 4.42
N PRO A 97 12.93 15.96 3.23
CA PRO A 97 12.11 17.16 3.14
C PRO A 97 10.83 16.93 3.95
N GLU A 98 10.54 17.78 4.91
CA GLU A 98 9.21 17.81 5.49
C GLU A 98 8.28 18.32 4.38
N THR A 99 7.77 17.40 3.60
CA THR A 99 6.60 17.70 2.79
C THR A 99 5.45 17.90 3.77
N THR A 100 5.34 19.11 4.30
CA THR A 100 4.06 19.59 4.81
C THR A 100 3.07 19.21 3.75
N GLY A 101 2.16 18.31 4.11
CA GLY A 101 1.25 17.67 3.16
C GLY A 101 0.79 18.67 2.12
N ARG A 102 0.80 18.27 0.85
CA ARG A 102 0.55 19.11 -0.33
C ARG A 102 -0.27 20.34 0.06
N GLN A 103 0.35 21.54 0.09
CA GLN A 103 -0.36 22.80 0.30
C GLN A 103 -1.14 23.10 -0.99
N GLY A 104 -2.24 22.40 -1.17
CA GLY A 104 -3.12 22.58 -2.29
C GLY A 104 -4.14 21.42 -2.34
N PRO A 105 -5.29 21.62 -2.98
CA PRO A 105 -6.25 20.55 -3.18
C PRO A 105 -5.59 19.39 -3.94
N ASP A 106 -5.87 18.16 -3.51
CA ASP A 106 -5.39 16.96 -4.21
C ASP A 106 -5.88 17.03 -5.66
N PRO A 107 -4.98 16.99 -6.68
CA PRO A 107 -5.42 17.00 -8.08
C PRO A 107 -6.36 15.83 -8.43
N ARG A 108 -6.42 14.80 -7.59
CA ARG A 108 -7.36 13.68 -7.72
C ARG A 108 -8.69 13.93 -7.03
N GLU A 109 -8.82 15.00 -6.21
CA GLU A 109 -10.05 15.31 -5.49
C GLU A 109 -11.28 15.43 -6.43
N PRO A 110 -11.19 16.11 -7.59
CA PRO A 110 -12.29 16.14 -8.55
C PRO A 110 -12.68 14.74 -9.04
N LEU A 111 -11.70 13.85 -9.21
CA LEU A 111 -11.94 12.49 -9.64
C LEU A 111 -12.66 11.68 -8.55
N PHE A 112 -12.24 11.83 -7.29
CA PHE A 112 -12.93 11.18 -6.16
C PHE A 112 -14.36 11.68 -6.02
N GLN A 113 -14.59 12.98 -6.19
CA GLN A 113 -15.92 13.55 -6.17
C GLN A 113 -16.80 13.02 -7.32
N ALA A 114 -16.25 12.93 -8.53
CA ALA A 114 -16.96 12.36 -9.67
C ALA A 114 -17.34 10.89 -9.44
N VAL A 115 -16.42 10.09 -8.88
CA VAL A 115 -16.68 8.68 -8.52
C VAL A 115 -17.77 8.59 -7.44
N ALA A 116 -17.74 9.43 -6.42
CA ALA A 116 -18.76 9.44 -5.37
C ALA A 116 -20.13 9.78 -5.92
N VAL A 117 -20.23 10.81 -6.79
CA VAL A 117 -21.50 11.18 -7.45
C VAL A 117 -22.03 10.04 -8.33
N ALA A 118 -21.15 9.38 -9.09
CA ALA A 118 -21.50 8.24 -9.92
C ALA A 118 -22.02 7.07 -9.06
N HIS A 119 -21.34 6.77 -7.97
CA HIS A 119 -21.75 5.73 -7.01
C HIS A 119 -23.16 5.99 -6.48
N ASP A 120 -23.42 7.20 -5.96
CA ASP A 120 -24.72 7.58 -5.42
C ASP A 120 -25.82 7.54 -6.48
N TRP A 121 -25.49 7.88 -7.72
CA TRP A 121 -26.42 7.81 -8.83
C TRP A 121 -26.82 6.36 -9.14
N PHE A 122 -25.86 5.42 -9.21
CA PHE A 122 -26.15 4.00 -9.44
C PHE A 122 -26.91 3.38 -8.28
N ALA A 123 -26.58 3.71 -7.05
CA ALA A 123 -27.25 3.20 -5.85
C ALA A 123 -28.71 3.65 -5.80
N ARG A 124 -28.98 4.95 -6.00
CA ARG A 124 -30.35 5.47 -6.05
C ARG A 124 -31.14 4.86 -7.21
N ARG A 125 -30.50 4.63 -8.35
CA ARG A 125 -31.17 4.02 -9.49
C ARG A 125 -31.57 2.58 -9.21
N LEU A 126 -30.79 1.82 -8.47
CA LEU A 126 -31.19 0.49 -8.04
C LEU A 126 -32.42 0.52 -7.15
N SER A 127 -32.50 1.45 -6.21
CA SER A 127 -33.61 1.52 -5.24
C SER A 127 -34.89 2.10 -5.82
N GLU A 128 -34.80 3.13 -6.67
CA GLU A 128 -35.93 3.98 -7.01
C GLU A 128 -36.35 3.89 -8.49
N ALA A 129 -35.43 3.61 -9.41
CA ALA A 129 -35.71 3.74 -10.83
C ALA A 129 -36.63 2.61 -11.35
N PRO A 130 -37.62 2.92 -12.20
CA PRO A 130 -38.53 1.92 -12.76
C PRO A 130 -37.81 0.87 -13.64
N ASP A 131 -36.78 1.30 -14.38
CA ASP A 131 -36.00 0.41 -15.24
C ASP A 131 -35.07 -0.54 -14.50
N ALA A 132 -34.90 -0.35 -13.17
CA ALA A 132 -34.17 -1.28 -12.30
C ALA A 132 -35.07 -2.38 -11.67
N GLU A 133 -36.34 -2.43 -12.00
CA GLU A 133 -37.28 -3.38 -11.40
C GLU A 133 -36.86 -4.84 -11.60
N ASP A 134 -36.40 -5.20 -12.79
CA ASP A 134 -35.93 -6.56 -13.06
C ASP A 134 -34.66 -6.91 -12.28
N ALA A 135 -33.77 -5.93 -12.07
CA ALA A 135 -32.60 -6.12 -11.23
C ALA A 135 -32.99 -6.34 -9.75
N ARG A 136 -33.95 -5.58 -9.25
CA ARG A 136 -34.49 -5.79 -7.88
C ARG A 136 -35.12 -7.17 -7.74
N LYS A 137 -35.98 -7.58 -8.69
CA LYS A 137 -36.59 -8.92 -8.70
C LYS A 137 -35.55 -10.02 -8.73
N TYR A 138 -34.49 -9.85 -9.51
CA TYR A 138 -33.38 -10.81 -9.58
C TYR A 138 -32.68 -10.95 -8.23
N LEU A 139 -32.37 -9.84 -7.56
CA LEU A 139 -31.73 -9.85 -6.23
C LEU A 139 -32.61 -10.56 -5.20
N VAL A 140 -33.89 -10.20 -5.12
CA VAL A 140 -34.86 -10.83 -4.22
C VAL A 140 -35.01 -12.32 -4.53
N GLY A 141 -35.05 -12.69 -5.81
CA GLY A 141 -35.11 -14.10 -6.24
C GLY A 141 -33.87 -14.92 -5.84
N ARG A 142 -32.77 -14.25 -5.56
CA ARG A 142 -31.53 -14.83 -5.01
C ARG A 142 -31.51 -14.88 -3.47
N GLY A 143 -32.58 -14.44 -2.81
CA GLY A 143 -32.66 -14.36 -1.35
C GLY A 143 -31.89 -13.18 -0.76
N LEU A 144 -31.58 -12.16 -1.56
CA LEU A 144 -30.89 -10.96 -1.12
C LEU A 144 -31.94 -9.90 -0.77
N ASP A 145 -31.97 -9.49 0.49
CA ASP A 145 -32.80 -8.40 0.96
C ASP A 145 -32.15 -7.06 0.57
N LEU A 146 -32.90 -6.19 -0.12
CA LEU A 146 -32.42 -4.90 -0.59
C LEU A 146 -32.00 -3.97 0.58
N GLU A 147 -32.67 -4.07 1.74
CA GLU A 147 -32.29 -3.30 2.93
C GLU A 147 -30.98 -3.82 3.52
N ALA A 148 -30.79 -5.13 3.55
CA ALA A 148 -29.55 -5.76 4.02
C ALA A 148 -28.36 -5.51 3.08
N LEU A 149 -28.62 -5.14 1.83
CA LEU A 149 -27.58 -4.85 0.82
C LEU A 149 -27.00 -3.43 0.92
N GLY A 150 -27.58 -2.53 1.72
CA GLY A 150 -27.09 -1.17 1.89
C GLY A 150 -25.57 -1.07 2.16
N PRO A 151 -25.01 -1.85 3.12
CA PRO A 151 -23.57 -1.83 3.40
C PRO A 151 -22.66 -2.32 2.26
N PHE A 152 -23.22 -3.03 1.27
CA PHE A 152 -22.47 -3.54 0.12
C PHE A 152 -22.45 -2.59 -1.08
N GLU A 153 -23.13 -1.44 -0.95
CA GLU A 153 -23.09 -0.35 -1.92
C GLU A 153 -23.41 -0.77 -3.36
N LEU A 154 -24.42 -1.62 -3.52
CA LEU A 154 -24.85 -2.09 -4.84
C LEU A 154 -25.55 -0.99 -5.62
N GLY A 155 -25.32 -0.95 -6.92
CA GLY A 155 -25.94 -0.03 -7.84
C GLY A 155 -26.47 -0.70 -9.12
N TYR A 156 -27.34 -0.01 -9.83
CA TYR A 156 -27.86 -0.45 -11.13
C TYR A 156 -27.33 0.44 -12.25
N ALA A 157 -26.62 -0.16 -13.21
CA ALA A 157 -26.16 0.51 -14.42
C ALA A 157 -27.14 0.24 -15.58
N PRO A 158 -27.92 1.25 -16.03
CA PRO A 158 -28.83 1.08 -17.15
C PRO A 158 -28.07 0.94 -18.46
N ARG A 159 -28.70 0.32 -19.45
CA ARG A 159 -28.18 0.31 -20.82
C ARG A 159 -28.38 1.68 -21.47
N GLY A 160 -27.44 2.10 -22.34
CA GLY A 160 -27.56 3.34 -23.10
C GLY A 160 -26.93 4.55 -22.42
N PRO A 161 -27.23 5.78 -22.90
CA PRO A 161 -26.51 7.00 -22.54
C PRO A 161 -26.97 7.66 -21.23
N ALA A 162 -27.92 7.09 -20.50
CA ALA A 162 -28.54 7.72 -19.35
C ALA A 162 -27.54 8.16 -18.26
N PHE A 163 -26.49 7.36 -18.03
CA PHE A 163 -25.44 7.71 -17.09
C PHE A 163 -24.62 8.90 -17.57
N GLN A 164 -24.16 8.89 -18.83
CA GLN A 164 -23.38 9.99 -19.39
C GLN A 164 -24.18 11.30 -19.38
N GLN A 165 -25.44 11.25 -19.79
CA GLN A 165 -26.34 12.42 -19.74
C GLN A 165 -26.50 12.97 -18.34
N ALA A 166 -26.67 12.10 -17.33
CA ALA A 166 -26.77 12.52 -15.96
C ALA A 166 -25.47 13.17 -15.45
N MET A 167 -24.30 12.60 -15.77
CA MET A 167 -23.00 13.16 -15.37
C MET A 167 -22.74 14.51 -16.04
N THR A 168 -23.02 14.65 -17.34
CA THR A 168 -22.92 15.94 -18.06
C THR A 168 -23.84 17.01 -17.43
N GLN A 169 -25.08 16.66 -17.03
CA GLN A 169 -25.98 17.58 -16.33
C GLN A 169 -25.44 18.04 -14.97
N LEU A 170 -24.60 17.23 -14.34
CA LEU A 170 -23.92 17.55 -13.09
C LEU A 170 -22.57 18.25 -13.27
N GLY A 171 -22.20 18.53 -14.53
CA GLY A 171 -20.91 19.19 -14.88
C GLY A 171 -19.70 18.26 -14.73
N LEU A 172 -19.92 16.97 -14.82
CA LEU A 172 -18.87 15.93 -14.78
C LEU A 172 -18.73 15.36 -16.20
N ASP A 173 -17.85 15.94 -17.00
CA ASP A 173 -17.54 15.49 -18.38
C ASP A 173 -16.33 14.55 -18.42
#